data_3726a904f6dd936802634521bc2905f1
#
_entry.id   3726a904f6dd936802634521bc2905f1
#
_cell.length_a   1.000
_cell.length_b   1.000
_cell.length_c   1.000
_cell.angle_alpha   90.00
_cell.angle_beta   90.00
_cell.angle_gamma   90.00
#
_symmetry.space_group_name_H-M   'P 1'
#
loop_
_entity.id
_entity.type
_entity.pdbx_description
1 polymer ?
#
loop_
_entity_poly.entity_id
_entity_poly.type
_entity_poly.pdbx_seq_one_letter_code
_entity_poly.pdbx_strand_id
1 'polypeptide(L)'
;LQQLVQNYQSERKRATMNVRKPVDYGTMYREFATILAQTIPQMDEIYAIGKAISQCTEKGAAVAAAEFLQANFPDRTGFSPRNVRRMRDFYRTYENDQRLLRLAMKIGWTLNVVIMEAG
;
A
#
# COMPACT_ATOMS: atom_id res chain seq x y z
N LEU A 1 -8.35 -14.68 -4.68
CA LEU A 1 -7.91 -13.29 -4.57
C LEU A 1 -8.91 -12.32 -5.19
N GLN A 2 -9.39 -12.62 -6.38
CA GLN A 2 -10.39 -11.78 -7.05
C GLN A 2 -11.67 -11.66 -6.23
N GLN A 3 -12.12 -12.76 -5.65
CA GLN A 3 -13.33 -12.77 -4.84
C GLN A 3 -13.19 -11.88 -3.60
N LEU A 4 -12.03 -11.92 -2.96
CA LEU A 4 -11.74 -11.10 -1.79
C LEU A 4 -11.89 -9.61 -2.12
N VAL A 5 -11.28 -9.17 -3.21
CA VAL A 5 -11.32 -7.78 -3.64
C VAL A 5 -12.74 -7.34 -3.98
N GLN A 6 -13.46 -8.16 -4.74
CA GLN A 6 -14.83 -7.83 -5.14
C GLN A 6 -15.78 -7.72 -3.95
N ASN A 7 -15.66 -8.64 -2.99
CA ASN A 7 -16.49 -8.59 -1.79
C ASN A 7 -16.23 -7.33 -0.98
N TYR A 8 -14.98 -6.96 -0.82
CA TYR A 8 -14.61 -5.75 -0.09
C TYR A 8 -15.16 -4.49 -0.76
N GLN A 9 -15.01 -4.39 -2.08
CA GLN A 9 -15.51 -3.25 -2.82
C GLN A 9 -17.04 -3.16 -2.79
N SER A 10 -17.73 -4.29 -2.88
CA SER A 10 -19.19 -4.31 -2.81
C SER A 10 -19.70 -3.78 -1.48
N GLU A 11 -19.05 -4.16 -0.38
CA GLU A 11 -19.42 -3.67 0.94
C GLU A 11 -19.19 -2.17 1.06
N ARG A 12 -18.06 -1.68 0.54
CA ARG A 12 -17.78 -0.24 0.56
C ARG A 12 -18.79 0.55 -0.27
N LYS A 13 -19.17 0.04 -1.42
CA LYS A 13 -20.18 0.70 -2.27
C LYS A 13 -21.50 0.81 -1.57
N ARG A 14 -21.91 -0.22 -0.84
CA ARG A 14 -23.16 -0.16 -0.07
C ARG A 14 -23.08 0.88 1.04
N ALA A 15 -21.94 0.95 1.73
CA ALA A 15 -21.75 1.90 2.82
C ALA A 15 -21.70 3.35 2.33
N THR A 16 -21.33 3.57 1.06
CA THR A 16 -21.18 4.91 0.51
C THR A 16 -22.12 5.19 -0.65
N MET A 17 -23.29 4.58 -0.65
CA MET A 17 -24.22 4.67 -1.77
C MET A 17 -24.70 6.08 -2.08
N ASN A 18 -24.59 7.01 -1.13
CA ASN A 18 -24.99 8.39 -1.33
C ASN A 18 -23.88 9.27 -1.89
N VAL A 19 -22.70 8.72 -2.11
CA VAL A 19 -21.59 9.46 -2.71
C VAL A 19 -21.83 9.59 -4.20
N ARG A 20 -21.58 10.79 -4.75
CA ARG A 20 -21.86 11.10 -6.15
C ARG A 20 -21.16 10.17 -7.13
N LYS A 21 -19.88 9.90 -6.89
CA LYS A 21 -19.07 9.09 -7.78
C LYS A 21 -18.25 8.12 -6.94
N PRO A 22 -18.53 6.83 -7.03
CA PRO A 22 -17.76 5.85 -6.28
C PRO A 22 -16.31 5.84 -6.78
N VAL A 23 -15.38 5.85 -5.83
CA VAL A 23 -13.96 5.71 -6.15
C VAL A 23 -13.67 4.24 -6.45
N ASP A 24 -12.69 4.01 -7.31
CA ASP A 24 -12.31 2.67 -7.69
C ASP A 24 -10.89 2.36 -7.22
N TYR A 25 -10.80 1.58 -6.16
CA TYR A 25 -9.52 1.11 -5.63
C TYR A 25 -9.23 -0.34 -6.05
N GLY A 26 -10.00 -0.89 -6.98
CA GLY A 26 -9.93 -2.31 -7.32
C GLY A 26 -8.58 -2.78 -7.78
N THR A 27 -7.92 -2.01 -8.64
CA THR A 27 -6.59 -2.37 -9.14
C THR A 27 -5.58 -2.42 -8.00
N MET A 28 -5.59 -1.42 -7.13
CA MET A 28 -4.71 -1.36 -5.96
C MET A 28 -4.95 -2.56 -5.04
N TYR A 29 -6.22 -2.88 -4.76
CA TYR A 29 -6.55 -4.01 -3.89
C TYR A 29 -6.08 -5.35 -4.49
N ARG A 30 -6.24 -5.53 -5.79
CA ARG A 30 -5.77 -6.75 -6.46
C ARG A 30 -4.25 -6.88 -6.39
N GLU A 31 -3.55 -5.76 -6.51
CA GLU A 31 -2.09 -5.76 -6.39
C GLU A 31 -1.66 -6.13 -4.98
N PHE A 32 -2.33 -5.61 -3.94
CA PHE A 32 -2.04 -6.00 -2.55
C PHE A 32 -2.24 -7.49 -2.35
N ALA A 33 -3.35 -8.04 -2.84
CA ALA A 33 -3.62 -9.46 -2.70
C ALA A 33 -2.54 -10.31 -3.36
N THR A 34 -2.06 -9.89 -4.54
CA THR A 34 -0.99 -10.58 -5.24
C THR A 34 0.34 -10.48 -4.48
N ILE A 35 0.68 -9.28 -3.99
CA ILE A 35 1.93 -9.04 -3.25
C ILE A 35 1.98 -9.90 -1.98
N LEU A 36 0.89 -9.86 -1.21
CA LEU A 36 0.85 -10.54 0.09
C LEU A 36 0.65 -12.05 -0.01
N ALA A 37 0.27 -12.55 -1.19
CA ALA A 37 0.23 -13.98 -1.46
C ALA A 37 1.62 -14.57 -1.67
N GLN A 38 2.62 -13.74 -1.91
CA GLN A 38 3.99 -14.16 -2.17
C GLN A 38 4.81 -14.09 -0.88
N THR A 39 5.84 -14.94 -0.79
CA THR A 39 6.80 -14.86 0.30
C THR A 39 8.02 -14.13 -0.23
N ILE A 40 8.07 -12.81 0.00
CA ILE A 40 9.17 -11.97 -0.46
C ILE A 40 9.79 -11.23 0.73
N PRO A 41 11.04 -10.75 0.61
CA PRO A 41 11.67 -9.99 1.69
C PRO A 41 10.86 -8.74 2.05
N GLN A 42 10.94 -8.35 3.33
CA GLN A 42 10.16 -7.23 3.86
C GLN A 42 10.31 -5.96 3.04
N MET A 43 11.54 -5.58 2.70
CA MET A 43 11.76 -4.32 1.98
C MET A 43 11.20 -4.37 0.56
N ASP A 44 11.24 -5.53 -0.09
CA ASP A 44 10.61 -5.70 -1.40
C ASP A 44 9.09 -5.59 -1.31
N GLU A 45 8.50 -6.15 -0.27
CA GLU A 45 7.07 -6.04 -0.02
C GLU A 45 6.66 -4.59 0.21
N ILE A 46 7.42 -3.87 1.04
CA ILE A 46 7.17 -2.46 1.32
C ILE A 46 7.24 -1.62 0.04
N TYR A 47 8.24 -1.85 -0.78
CA TYR A 47 8.39 -1.13 -2.04
C TYR A 47 7.22 -1.42 -2.98
N ALA A 48 6.81 -2.69 -3.09
CA ALA A 48 5.69 -3.09 -3.95
C ALA A 48 4.36 -2.50 -3.47
N ILE A 49 4.12 -2.52 -2.16
CA ILE A 49 2.90 -1.91 -1.60
C ILE A 49 2.90 -0.40 -1.87
N GLY A 50 4.03 0.25 -1.63
CA GLY A 50 4.17 1.69 -1.89
C GLY A 50 3.92 2.03 -3.35
N LYS A 51 4.41 1.20 -4.26
CA LYS A 51 4.18 1.37 -5.70
C LYS A 51 2.69 1.28 -6.03
N ALA A 52 1.99 0.29 -5.49
CA ALA A 52 0.57 0.11 -5.76
C ALA A 52 -0.24 1.32 -5.27
N ILE A 53 0.09 1.86 -4.09
CA ILE A 53 -0.56 3.05 -3.56
C ILE A 53 -0.26 4.26 -4.44
N SER A 54 1.01 4.43 -4.83
CA SER A 54 1.45 5.56 -5.63
C SER A 54 0.79 5.60 -7.01
N GLN A 55 0.55 4.42 -7.59
CA GLN A 55 -0.06 4.31 -8.91
C GLN A 55 -1.58 4.48 -8.89
N CYS A 56 -2.20 4.41 -7.72
CA CYS A 56 -3.63 4.67 -7.59
C CYS A 56 -3.85 6.17 -7.58
N THR A 57 -4.60 6.67 -8.56
CA THR A 57 -4.86 8.10 -8.71
C THR A 57 -6.10 8.58 -7.94
N GLU A 58 -6.82 7.65 -7.35
CA GLU A 58 -8.01 7.99 -6.58
C GLU A 58 -7.64 8.70 -5.27
N LYS A 59 -8.44 9.71 -4.91
CA LYS A 59 -8.26 10.42 -3.67
C LYS A 59 -8.49 9.50 -2.48
N GLY A 60 -7.65 9.62 -1.45
CA GLY A 60 -7.79 8.79 -0.26
C GLY A 60 -7.20 7.40 -0.38
N ALA A 61 -6.35 7.16 -1.40
CA ALA A 61 -5.79 5.84 -1.65
C ALA A 61 -5.04 5.25 -0.45
N ALA A 62 -4.29 6.07 0.29
CA ALA A 62 -3.52 5.57 1.43
C ALA A 62 -4.43 5.08 2.57
N VAL A 63 -5.50 5.82 2.85
CA VAL A 63 -6.47 5.41 3.88
C VAL A 63 -7.18 4.13 3.44
N ALA A 64 -7.62 4.08 2.18
CA ALA A 64 -8.26 2.89 1.63
C ALA A 64 -7.32 1.68 1.67
N ALA A 65 -6.04 1.88 1.36
CA ALA A 65 -5.03 0.84 1.44
C ALA A 65 -4.92 0.27 2.86
N ALA A 66 -4.81 1.16 3.84
CA ALA A 66 -4.69 0.73 5.24
C ALA A 66 -5.91 -0.07 5.68
N GLU A 67 -7.11 0.41 5.34
CA GLU A 67 -8.34 -0.28 5.70
C GLU A 67 -8.43 -1.67 5.07
N PHE A 68 -8.11 -1.77 3.77
CA PHE A 68 -8.12 -3.05 3.07
C PHE A 68 -7.14 -4.04 3.68
N LEU A 69 -5.90 -3.59 3.90
CA LEU A 69 -4.84 -4.46 4.41
C LEU A 69 -5.15 -4.94 5.83
N GLN A 70 -5.65 -4.07 6.69
CA GLN A 70 -6.04 -4.46 8.05
C GLN A 70 -7.22 -5.42 8.06
N ALA A 71 -8.21 -5.19 7.21
CA ALA A 71 -9.42 -6.01 7.17
C ALA A 71 -9.14 -7.41 6.63
N ASN A 72 -8.27 -7.53 5.64
CA ASN A 72 -8.06 -8.79 4.92
C ASN A 72 -6.81 -9.56 5.34
N PHE A 73 -5.90 -8.90 6.07
CA PHE A 73 -4.68 -9.52 6.56
C PHE A 73 -4.48 -9.20 8.05
N PRO A 74 -5.44 -9.60 8.90
CA PRO A 74 -5.44 -9.20 10.31
C PRO A 74 -4.25 -9.73 11.11
N ASP A 75 -3.57 -10.77 10.63
CA ASP A 75 -2.40 -11.32 11.29
C ASP A 75 -1.13 -10.51 11.01
N ARG A 76 -1.20 -9.56 10.09
CA ARG A 76 -0.06 -8.72 9.73
C ARG A 76 -0.11 -7.40 10.49
N THR A 77 1.07 -6.83 10.73
CA THR A 77 1.22 -5.52 11.40
C THR A 77 1.88 -4.53 10.45
N GLY A 78 1.87 -3.25 10.83
CA GLY A 78 2.54 -2.22 10.03
C GLY A 78 1.68 -1.60 8.94
N PHE A 79 0.37 -1.81 8.98
CA PHE A 79 -0.53 -1.28 7.97
C PHE A 79 -1.40 -0.13 8.48
N SER A 80 -0.87 0.69 9.39
CA SER A 80 -1.55 1.93 9.77
C SER A 80 -1.57 2.90 8.60
N PRO A 81 -2.54 3.84 8.54
CA PRO A 81 -2.54 4.85 7.48
C PRO A 81 -1.22 5.62 7.38
N ARG A 82 -0.63 5.94 8.53
CA ARG A 82 0.65 6.63 8.57
C ARG A 82 1.77 5.80 7.95
N ASN A 83 1.84 4.50 8.29
CA ASN A 83 2.91 3.65 7.79
C ASN A 83 2.75 3.33 6.31
N VAL A 84 1.52 3.13 5.82
CA VAL A 84 1.33 2.90 4.39
C VAL A 84 1.65 4.15 3.56
N ARG A 85 1.43 5.36 4.12
CA ARG A 85 1.88 6.59 3.46
C ARG A 85 3.40 6.64 3.38
N ARG A 86 4.10 6.18 4.42
CA ARG A 86 5.56 6.08 4.42
C ARG A 86 6.05 5.09 3.35
N MET A 87 5.33 3.99 3.15
CA MET A 87 5.66 3.03 2.10
C MET A 87 5.52 3.66 0.72
N ARG A 88 4.45 4.41 0.49
CA ARG A 88 4.25 5.18 -0.74
C ARG A 88 5.39 6.17 -0.96
N ASP A 89 5.76 6.90 0.09
CA ASP A 89 6.82 7.91 0.02
C ASP A 89 8.18 7.27 -0.25
N PHE A 90 8.43 6.09 0.33
CA PHE A 90 9.63 5.32 0.06
C PHE A 90 9.74 4.96 -1.42
N TYR A 91 8.66 4.44 -2.00
CA TYR A 91 8.64 4.15 -3.42
C TYR A 91 8.92 5.41 -4.25
N ARG A 92 8.23 6.51 -3.96
CA ARG A 92 8.37 7.76 -4.72
C ARG A 92 9.77 8.35 -4.61
N THR A 93 10.41 8.17 -3.47
CA THR A 93 11.76 8.68 -3.26
C THR A 93 12.79 7.97 -4.16
N TYR A 94 12.62 6.67 -4.35
CA TYR A 94 13.64 5.85 -5.00
C TYR A 94 13.25 5.26 -6.36
N GLU A 95 12.04 5.53 -6.84
CA GLU A 95 11.56 4.91 -8.08
C GLU A 95 12.45 5.20 -9.30
N ASN A 96 13.10 6.35 -9.32
CA ASN A 96 13.93 6.77 -10.44
C ASN A 96 15.43 6.59 -10.22
N ASP A 97 15.82 5.97 -9.11
CA ASP A 97 17.25 5.77 -8.80
C ASP A 97 17.46 4.37 -8.21
N GLN A 98 17.72 3.42 -9.11
CA GLN A 98 17.89 2.03 -8.73
C GLN A 98 19.12 1.80 -7.85
N ARG A 99 20.14 2.61 -8.02
CA ARG A 99 21.35 2.50 -7.19
C ARG A 99 21.06 2.88 -5.74
N LEU A 100 20.41 4.00 -5.52
CA LEU A 100 20.02 4.43 -4.18
C LEU A 100 18.98 3.49 -3.57
N LEU A 101 18.06 2.97 -4.39
CA LEU A 101 17.08 2.00 -3.92
C LEU A 101 17.77 0.77 -3.33
N ARG A 102 18.78 0.22 -4.02
CA ARG A 102 19.48 -0.95 -3.51
C ARG A 102 20.16 -0.68 -2.17
N LEU A 103 20.74 0.51 -2.02
CA LEU A 103 21.36 0.91 -0.75
C LEU A 103 20.31 1.08 0.36
N ALA A 104 19.19 1.74 0.04
CA ALA A 104 18.10 1.94 0.98
C ALA A 104 17.51 0.61 1.46
N MET A 105 17.37 -0.36 0.57
CA MET A 105 16.83 -1.67 0.95
C MET A 105 17.73 -2.43 1.92
N LYS A 106 19.03 -2.18 1.89
CA LYS A 106 19.99 -2.86 2.77
C LYS A 106 19.91 -2.40 4.22
N ILE A 107 19.51 -1.16 4.47
CA ILE A 107 19.52 -0.61 5.83
C ILE A 107 18.23 -0.88 6.61
N GLY A 108 17.20 -1.41 5.96
CA GLY A 108 15.96 -1.81 6.61
C GLY A 108 14.95 -0.69 6.81
N TRP A 109 13.75 -1.09 7.22
CA TRP A 109 12.61 -0.17 7.24
C TRP A 109 12.74 0.92 8.31
N THR A 110 13.13 0.55 9.52
CA THR A 110 13.22 1.51 10.64
C THR A 110 14.14 2.68 10.31
N LEU A 111 15.33 2.39 9.77
CA LEU A 111 16.29 3.44 9.40
C LEU A 111 15.79 4.28 8.23
N ASN A 112 15.12 3.66 7.26
CA ASN A 112 14.54 4.40 6.15
C ASN A 112 13.48 5.40 6.61
N VAL A 113 12.64 5.00 7.57
CA VAL A 113 11.63 5.91 8.14
C VAL A 113 12.30 7.10 8.82
N VAL A 114 13.36 6.85 9.59
CA VAL A 114 14.10 7.92 10.24
C VAL A 114 14.67 8.90 9.23
N ILE A 115 15.27 8.39 8.16
CA ILE A 115 15.87 9.22 7.11
C ILE A 115 14.81 10.07 6.42
N MET A 116 13.68 9.47 6.05
CA MET A 116 12.60 10.19 5.37
C MET A 116 12.00 11.29 6.23
N GLU A 117 11.86 11.05 7.53
CA GLU A 117 11.26 12.03 8.44
C GLU A 117 12.25 13.12 8.86
N ALA A 118 13.53 12.86 8.80
CA ALA A 118 14.56 13.85 9.13
C ALA A 118 14.77 14.88 8.02
N GLY A 119 14.46 14.50 6.81
CA GLY A 119 14.68 15.32 5.66
C GLY A 119 13.46 15.97 5.11
#